data_0586f6650c05e8032420b217a743bf98
#
_entry.id   0586f6650c05e8032420b217a743bf98
#
_cell.length_a   1.000
_cell.length_b   1.000
_cell.length_c   1.000
_cell.angle_alpha   90.00
_cell.angle_beta   90.00
_cell.angle_gamma   90.00
#
_symmetry.space_group_name_H-M   'P 1'
#
loop_
_entity.id
_entity.type
_entity.pdbx_description
1 polymer ?
#
loop_
_entity_poly.entity_id
_entity_poly.type
_entity_poly.pdbx_seq_one_letter_code
_entity_poly.pdbx_strand_id
1 'polypeptide(L)'
;MNAIDCKNPLLQAWDEPLGLPPFGRARPEHFAPAFEEAMAAHRAEIDRIAHVSAAPTFENTIAALDRSGRLLTRTEQLLFNLTASETSPELQAVERDVAPRLAAHENAILLDQRLFARIDVLYAKRETLSLNAEQMRLLERVHLDSVLAGARLASDAKNRLSEIVERLAQLQTAFSQNVLADEAEWCLWLNGEEDLKGLPETVRAAAKTAAEQHGRSRAFAITLSRSLIVPFLTHSERRDLRELVFSAWTRRGENDGPHDNRPIAREILKLRAEQARLNGYANFADYALIDRMAGKPDAVAKLLENVWEPAKSKAAEEIQALRAIAVARGEPADIAPWDWRYYAELVRKQRYDLDDAMVKPYFALDRMVEAAFDCAHRLFGIEFVRRADIVAYHPDVRVYEVRRGEYPIGVFLHDNFARPTKRGGAWMSNYRSQSRIDGDVLPIVVNNNNFAQGAPTLLSLDDVRTLFHEFGHGLHGLLSQVTYERLSGTRVLRDFVELPSQLFEHWALEPEVLKRHALHVDTGAPIPDELIERLQRAQHFNQGFATVEYTACALLDMALHAQVAHDGVDITRFEQDELARLGMPREMVLRHRLPHFGHLFSSSNY
;
A
#
# COMPACT_ATOMS: atom_id res chain seq x y z
N MET A 1 -1.84 38.36 -17.39
CA MET A 1 -1.72 37.95 -15.97
C MET A 1 -2.93 38.47 -15.24
N ASN A 2 -3.87 37.58 -14.91
CA ASN A 2 -5.09 37.95 -14.19
C ASN A 2 -4.75 38.17 -12.71
N ALA A 3 -5.44 39.10 -12.05
CA ALA A 3 -5.22 39.53 -10.65
C ALA A 3 -5.36 38.41 -9.59
N ILE A 4 -5.58 37.15 -10.02
CA ILE A 4 -5.64 35.95 -9.17
C ILE A 4 -4.23 35.44 -8.83
N ASP A 5 -3.24 35.64 -9.73
CA ASP A 5 -1.91 35.01 -9.63
C ASP A 5 -1.04 35.50 -8.46
N CYS A 6 -1.16 36.77 -8.06
CA CYS A 6 -0.37 37.29 -6.93
C CYS A 6 -0.85 36.86 -5.54
N LYS A 7 -1.93 36.06 -5.44
CA LYS A 7 -2.55 35.66 -4.16
C LYS A 7 -2.70 34.14 -3.97
N ASN A 8 -2.30 33.30 -4.94
CA ASN A 8 -2.41 31.87 -4.80
C ASN A 8 -1.45 31.35 -3.70
N PRO A 9 -1.94 30.83 -2.57
CA PRO A 9 -1.11 30.40 -1.46
C PRO A 9 -0.22 29.20 -1.80
N LEU A 10 -0.55 28.42 -2.84
CA LEU A 10 0.22 27.26 -3.26
C LEU A 10 1.53 27.65 -3.97
N LEU A 11 1.59 28.83 -4.58
CA LEU A 11 2.76 29.37 -5.25
C LEU A 11 3.75 30.05 -4.29
N GLN A 12 3.32 30.31 -3.05
CA GLN A 12 4.15 30.97 -2.04
C GLN A 12 4.94 29.93 -1.21
N ALA A 13 6.01 30.38 -0.55
CA ALA A 13 6.66 29.55 0.47
C ALA A 13 5.67 29.23 1.60
N TRP A 14 5.79 28.02 2.15
CA TRP A 14 4.98 27.66 3.32
C TRP A 14 5.51 28.37 4.56
N ASP A 15 4.74 29.32 5.05
CA ASP A 15 5.04 30.21 6.17
C ASP A 15 4.27 29.85 7.45
N GLU A 16 3.50 28.75 7.43
CA GLU A 16 2.79 28.23 8.59
C GLU A 16 3.76 27.68 9.65
N PRO A 17 3.35 27.60 10.93
CA PRO A 17 4.19 27.02 11.98
C PRO A 17 4.77 25.66 11.60
N LEU A 18 6.03 25.40 11.94
CA LEU A 18 6.80 24.20 11.55
C LEU A 18 6.98 24.03 10.02
N GLY A 19 6.66 25.04 9.22
CA GLY A 19 6.69 24.98 7.76
C GLY A 19 5.63 24.05 7.15
N LEU A 20 4.51 23.90 7.83
CA LEU A 20 3.37 23.12 7.34
C LEU A 20 2.75 23.73 6.08
N PRO A 21 2.04 22.91 5.27
CA PRO A 21 1.25 23.43 4.17
C PRO A 21 0.18 24.43 4.64
N PRO A 22 -0.23 25.36 3.78
CA PRO A 22 -1.27 26.36 4.13
C PRO A 22 -2.67 25.74 4.11
N PHE A 23 -2.93 24.72 4.95
CA PHE A 23 -4.18 23.95 4.97
C PHE A 23 -5.42 24.85 5.09
N GLY A 24 -5.36 25.88 5.94
CA GLY A 24 -6.48 26.81 6.15
C GLY A 24 -6.75 27.76 4.97
N ARG A 25 -5.77 27.93 4.07
CA ARG A 25 -5.83 28.86 2.92
C ARG A 25 -5.96 28.16 1.57
N ALA A 26 -5.53 26.90 1.47
CA ALA A 26 -5.65 26.10 0.24
C ALA A 26 -7.13 25.84 -0.10
N ARG A 27 -7.49 26.02 -1.37
CA ARG A 27 -8.83 25.78 -1.91
C ARG A 27 -8.70 25.02 -3.23
N PRO A 28 -9.72 24.21 -3.64
CA PRO A 28 -9.68 23.45 -4.89
C PRO A 28 -9.33 24.30 -6.12
N GLU A 29 -9.87 25.50 -6.23
CA GLU A 29 -9.62 26.43 -7.35
C GLU A 29 -8.18 26.93 -7.46
N HIS A 30 -7.37 26.79 -6.42
CA HIS A 30 -5.97 27.20 -6.42
C HIS A 30 -5.05 26.17 -7.13
N PHE A 31 -5.45 24.90 -7.20
CA PHE A 31 -4.57 23.84 -7.66
C PHE A 31 -4.29 23.87 -9.17
N ALA A 32 -5.33 23.94 -10.01
CA ALA A 32 -5.13 23.91 -11.46
C ALA A 32 -4.18 25.03 -11.96
N PRO A 33 -4.34 26.31 -11.56
CA PRO A 33 -3.40 27.38 -11.91
C PRO A 33 -1.99 27.14 -11.32
N ALA A 34 -1.90 26.59 -10.08
CA ALA A 34 -0.62 26.31 -9.46
C ALA A 34 0.16 25.22 -10.21
N PHE A 35 -0.54 24.16 -10.66
CA PHE A 35 0.08 23.11 -11.48
C PHE A 35 0.55 23.63 -12.84
N GLU A 36 -0.21 24.52 -13.49
CA GLU A 36 0.19 25.12 -14.77
C GLU A 36 1.51 25.90 -14.61
N GLU A 37 1.59 26.76 -13.62
CA GLU A 37 2.79 27.55 -13.35
C GLU A 37 3.95 26.67 -12.89
N ALA A 38 3.71 25.71 -11.98
CA ALA A 38 4.74 24.81 -11.48
C ALA A 38 5.32 23.91 -12.57
N MET A 39 4.51 23.36 -13.46
CA MET A 39 4.97 22.59 -14.62
C MET A 39 5.73 23.46 -15.62
N ALA A 40 5.29 24.70 -15.85
CA ALA A 40 6.00 25.64 -16.73
C ALA A 40 7.37 26.02 -16.14
N ALA A 41 7.44 26.31 -14.85
CA ALA A 41 8.70 26.60 -14.15
C ALA A 41 9.64 25.40 -14.20
N HIS A 42 9.14 24.18 -13.92
CA HIS A 42 9.94 22.96 -13.98
C HIS A 42 10.49 22.70 -15.39
N ARG A 43 9.67 22.85 -16.45
CA ARG A 43 10.17 22.75 -17.84
C ARG A 43 11.30 23.74 -18.12
N ALA A 44 11.17 24.99 -17.67
CA ALA A 44 12.24 26.00 -17.85
C ALA A 44 13.52 25.64 -17.07
N GLU A 45 13.41 24.96 -15.91
CA GLU A 45 14.57 24.44 -15.18
C GLU A 45 15.23 23.29 -15.93
N ILE A 46 14.45 22.32 -16.44
CA ILE A 46 14.94 21.21 -17.27
C ILE A 46 15.61 21.73 -18.54
N ASP A 47 14.99 22.68 -19.23
CA ASP A 47 15.56 23.29 -20.43
C ASP A 47 16.93 23.95 -20.15
N ARG A 48 17.07 24.64 -19.02
CA ARG A 48 18.37 25.22 -18.62
C ARG A 48 19.42 24.13 -18.39
N ILE A 49 19.08 23.01 -17.74
CA ILE A 49 19.99 21.87 -17.52
C ILE A 49 20.38 21.22 -18.85
N ALA A 50 19.40 20.94 -19.71
CA ALA A 50 19.61 20.27 -21.00
C ALA A 50 20.48 21.08 -21.97
N HIS A 51 20.40 22.43 -21.92
CA HIS A 51 21.08 23.33 -22.83
C HIS A 51 22.38 23.96 -22.27
N VAL A 52 22.84 23.55 -21.09
CA VAL A 52 24.15 24.01 -20.56
C VAL A 52 25.24 23.68 -21.56
N SER A 53 25.98 24.71 -22.02
CA SER A 53 27.08 24.57 -22.99
C SER A 53 28.32 23.89 -22.40
N ALA A 54 28.48 23.93 -21.07
CA ALA A 54 29.59 23.27 -20.38
C ALA A 54 29.43 21.74 -20.43
N ALA A 55 30.55 21.03 -20.44
CA ALA A 55 30.56 19.57 -20.35
C ALA A 55 29.71 19.05 -19.16
N PRO A 56 29.03 17.92 -19.31
CA PRO A 56 28.25 17.35 -18.22
C PRO A 56 29.14 17.04 -17.00
N THR A 57 28.69 17.49 -15.82
CA THR A 57 29.24 17.13 -14.52
C THR A 57 28.12 16.64 -13.62
N PHE A 58 28.46 15.93 -12.55
CA PHE A 58 27.46 15.52 -11.58
C PHE A 58 26.65 16.72 -11.08
N GLU A 59 27.32 17.82 -10.76
CA GLU A 59 26.69 19.02 -10.19
C GLU A 59 25.77 19.74 -11.19
N ASN A 60 26.23 19.97 -12.46
CA ASN A 60 25.45 20.73 -13.45
C ASN A 60 24.37 19.88 -14.18
N THR A 61 24.26 18.60 -13.85
CA THR A 61 23.30 17.71 -14.50
C THR A 61 22.48 16.94 -13.43
N ILE A 62 23.09 16.06 -12.65
CA ILE A 62 22.37 15.16 -11.73
C ILE A 62 21.89 15.91 -10.47
N ALA A 63 22.76 16.65 -9.81
CA ALA A 63 22.39 17.47 -8.66
C ALA A 63 21.44 18.60 -9.05
N ALA A 64 21.62 19.18 -10.26
CA ALA A 64 20.70 20.18 -10.79
C ALA A 64 19.30 19.61 -11.04
N LEU A 65 19.18 18.35 -11.51
CA LEU A 65 17.90 17.65 -11.64
C LEU A 65 17.22 17.42 -10.28
N ASP A 66 17.95 16.98 -9.27
CA ASP A 66 17.39 16.77 -7.92
C ASP A 66 16.87 18.08 -7.28
N ARG A 67 17.46 19.21 -7.67
CA ARG A 67 17.00 20.56 -7.25
C ARG A 67 15.79 21.07 -8.04
N SER A 68 15.51 20.51 -9.22
CA SER A 68 14.46 21.00 -10.10
C SER A 68 13.07 20.56 -9.65
N GLY A 69 12.04 21.29 -10.07
CA GLY A 69 10.64 20.92 -9.85
C GLY A 69 10.11 21.05 -8.42
N ARG A 70 10.80 21.69 -7.50
CA ARG A 70 10.39 21.79 -6.07
C ARG A 70 9.00 22.39 -5.88
N LEU A 71 8.62 23.39 -6.69
CA LEU A 71 7.28 23.96 -6.62
C LEU A 71 6.22 22.94 -7.06
N LEU A 72 6.51 22.19 -8.12
CA LEU A 72 5.63 21.13 -8.62
C LEU A 72 5.47 20.01 -7.57
N THR A 73 6.56 19.48 -7.06
CA THR A 73 6.56 18.44 -6.01
C THR A 73 5.75 18.87 -4.78
N ARG A 74 5.91 20.10 -4.33
CA ARG A 74 5.18 20.65 -3.18
C ARG A 74 3.67 20.74 -3.45
N THR A 75 3.27 21.18 -4.64
CA THR A 75 1.87 21.30 -5.06
C THR A 75 1.22 19.92 -5.20
N GLU A 76 1.98 18.98 -5.80
CA GLU A 76 1.59 17.59 -5.97
C GLU A 76 1.36 16.88 -4.64
N GLN A 77 2.34 16.93 -3.74
CA GLN A 77 2.25 16.32 -2.41
C GLN A 77 1.03 16.84 -1.64
N LEU A 78 0.74 18.15 -1.72
CA LEU A 78 -0.43 18.71 -1.05
C LEU A 78 -1.74 18.21 -1.66
N LEU A 79 -1.89 18.22 -2.99
CA LEU A 79 -3.11 17.76 -3.65
C LEU A 79 -3.39 16.28 -3.33
N PHE A 80 -2.43 15.39 -3.62
CA PHE A 80 -2.66 13.95 -3.48
C PHE A 80 -2.83 13.50 -2.03
N ASN A 81 -2.21 14.18 -1.07
CA ASN A 81 -2.48 13.93 0.34
C ASN A 81 -3.91 14.36 0.71
N LEU A 82 -4.36 15.52 0.27
CA LEU A 82 -5.73 15.98 0.56
C LEU A 82 -6.78 15.13 -0.15
N THR A 83 -6.56 14.74 -1.42
CA THR A 83 -7.52 13.86 -2.12
C THR A 83 -7.61 12.47 -1.50
N ALA A 84 -6.57 12.00 -0.82
CA ALA A 84 -6.59 10.73 -0.09
C ALA A 84 -7.19 10.84 1.32
N SER A 85 -6.92 11.94 2.04
CA SER A 85 -7.24 12.04 3.48
C SER A 85 -8.42 12.94 3.81
N GLU A 86 -8.73 13.95 3.00
CA GLU A 86 -9.84 14.90 3.22
C GLU A 86 -10.37 15.37 1.86
N THR A 87 -10.93 14.44 1.10
CA THR A 87 -11.38 14.69 -0.28
C THR A 87 -12.70 15.45 -0.35
N SER A 88 -12.91 16.10 -1.50
CA SER A 88 -14.21 16.64 -1.91
C SER A 88 -14.43 16.36 -3.41
N PRO A 89 -15.69 16.49 -3.90
CA PRO A 89 -15.97 16.37 -5.34
C PRO A 89 -15.11 17.31 -6.20
N GLU A 90 -14.84 18.52 -5.70
CA GLU A 90 -14.03 19.55 -6.36
C GLU A 90 -12.55 19.14 -6.41
N LEU A 91 -11.98 18.64 -5.30
CA LEU A 91 -10.60 18.13 -5.27
C LEU A 91 -10.44 16.93 -6.18
N GLN A 92 -11.41 16.01 -6.20
CA GLN A 92 -11.41 14.86 -7.11
C GLN A 92 -11.49 15.27 -8.58
N ALA A 93 -12.23 16.34 -8.89
CA ALA A 93 -12.28 16.90 -10.24
C ALA A 93 -10.92 17.47 -10.65
N VAL A 94 -10.25 18.20 -9.76
CA VAL A 94 -8.87 18.70 -9.96
C VAL A 94 -7.90 17.53 -10.18
N GLU A 95 -7.96 16.50 -9.35
CA GLU A 95 -7.09 15.32 -9.47
C GLU A 95 -7.25 14.65 -10.83
N ARG A 96 -8.48 14.44 -11.30
CA ARG A 96 -8.76 13.85 -12.63
C ARG A 96 -8.22 14.69 -13.80
N ASP A 97 -8.23 16.01 -13.67
CA ASP A 97 -7.67 16.91 -14.68
C ASP A 97 -6.13 16.92 -14.67
N VAL A 98 -5.54 16.99 -13.48
CA VAL A 98 -4.10 17.20 -13.31
C VAL A 98 -3.29 15.91 -13.51
N ALA A 99 -3.78 14.75 -13.04
CA ALA A 99 -3.00 13.51 -13.07
C ALA A 99 -2.49 13.11 -14.47
N PRO A 100 -3.29 13.12 -15.55
CA PRO A 100 -2.77 12.81 -16.89
C PRO A 100 -1.78 13.87 -17.41
N ARG A 101 -1.98 15.14 -17.06
CA ARG A 101 -1.07 16.24 -17.45
C ARG A 101 0.29 16.12 -16.75
N LEU A 102 0.27 15.73 -15.49
CA LEU A 102 1.47 15.47 -14.70
C LEU A 102 2.26 14.28 -15.27
N ALA A 103 1.59 13.17 -15.55
CA ALA A 103 2.22 12.00 -16.18
C ALA A 103 2.84 12.34 -17.54
N ALA A 104 2.17 13.13 -18.37
CA ALA A 104 2.70 13.59 -19.65
C ALA A 104 3.93 14.51 -19.46
N HIS A 105 3.90 15.37 -18.44
CA HIS A 105 5.01 16.26 -18.10
C HIS A 105 6.25 15.47 -17.66
N GLU A 106 6.10 14.50 -16.77
CA GLU A 106 7.19 13.62 -16.30
C GLU A 106 7.78 12.80 -17.45
N ASN A 107 6.92 12.21 -18.28
CA ASN A 107 7.35 11.42 -19.42
C ASN A 107 8.15 12.29 -20.43
N ALA A 108 7.71 13.52 -20.68
CA ALA A 108 8.44 14.44 -21.56
C ALA A 108 9.85 14.75 -21.06
N ILE A 109 10.05 14.86 -19.74
CA ILE A 109 11.37 15.08 -19.12
C ILE A 109 12.25 13.84 -19.28
N LEU A 110 11.72 12.65 -18.94
CA LEU A 110 12.45 11.39 -19.01
C LEU A 110 12.88 11.04 -20.45
N LEU A 111 12.12 11.47 -21.45
CA LEU A 111 12.37 11.24 -22.87
C LEU A 111 13.17 12.37 -23.55
N ASP A 112 13.51 13.45 -22.85
CA ASP A 112 14.29 14.55 -23.43
C ASP A 112 15.67 14.07 -23.86
N GLN A 113 15.96 14.15 -25.16
CA GLN A 113 17.17 13.58 -25.75
C GLN A 113 18.44 14.31 -25.33
N ARG A 114 18.36 15.63 -25.11
CA ARG A 114 19.53 16.44 -24.73
C ARG A 114 19.88 16.21 -23.27
N LEU A 115 18.85 16.17 -22.43
CA LEU A 115 19.00 15.84 -21.03
C LEU A 115 19.57 14.42 -20.88
N PHE A 116 18.97 13.44 -21.57
CA PHE A 116 19.43 12.05 -21.51
C PHE A 116 20.88 11.90 -21.99
N ALA A 117 21.27 12.58 -23.08
CA ALA A 117 22.65 12.52 -23.54
C ALA A 117 23.66 12.99 -22.48
N ARG A 118 23.32 13.99 -21.67
CA ARG A 118 24.16 14.45 -20.54
C ARG A 118 24.24 13.40 -19.44
N ILE A 119 23.11 12.80 -19.08
CA ILE A 119 23.01 11.74 -18.05
C ILE A 119 23.81 10.51 -18.51
N ASP A 120 23.65 10.07 -19.75
CA ASP A 120 24.28 8.85 -20.30
C ASP A 120 25.81 8.98 -20.37
N VAL A 121 26.33 10.16 -20.72
CA VAL A 121 27.77 10.45 -20.69
C VAL A 121 28.35 10.35 -19.28
N LEU A 122 27.63 10.83 -18.27
CA LEU A 122 28.06 10.73 -16.87
C LEU A 122 28.00 9.27 -16.38
N TYR A 123 26.93 8.55 -16.72
CA TYR A 123 26.77 7.15 -16.36
C TYR A 123 27.87 6.26 -16.98
N ALA A 124 28.21 6.49 -18.25
CA ALA A 124 29.28 5.75 -18.91
C ALA A 124 30.67 5.95 -18.26
N LYS A 125 30.89 7.11 -17.64
CA LYS A 125 32.15 7.48 -16.97
C LYS A 125 32.09 7.34 -15.43
N ARG A 126 31.01 6.82 -14.85
CA ARG A 126 30.72 6.89 -13.41
C ARG A 126 31.85 6.37 -12.52
N GLU A 127 32.56 5.31 -12.94
CA GLU A 127 33.68 4.73 -12.18
C GLU A 127 34.91 5.65 -12.11
N THR A 128 34.98 6.68 -12.98
CA THR A 128 36.11 7.61 -13.05
C THR A 128 35.79 8.99 -12.46
N LEU A 129 34.52 9.22 -12.04
CA LEU A 129 34.05 10.54 -11.59
C LEU A 129 34.34 10.81 -10.10
N SER A 130 34.96 9.90 -9.38
CA SER A 130 35.22 10.02 -7.92
C SER A 130 33.98 10.39 -7.09
N LEU A 131 32.80 9.84 -7.47
CA LEU A 131 31.54 10.05 -6.77
C LEU A 131 31.54 9.30 -5.44
N ASN A 132 30.91 9.87 -4.42
CA ASN A 132 30.61 9.13 -3.19
C ASN A 132 29.44 8.15 -3.46
N ALA A 133 29.15 7.27 -2.49
CA ALA A 133 28.14 6.21 -2.64
C ALA A 133 26.74 6.79 -2.93
N GLU A 134 26.36 7.89 -2.29
CA GLU A 134 25.07 8.53 -2.48
C GLU A 134 24.95 9.18 -3.87
N GLN A 135 25.99 9.85 -4.32
CA GLN A 135 26.06 10.43 -5.66
C GLN A 135 26.02 9.37 -6.76
N MET A 136 26.76 8.28 -6.56
CA MET A 136 26.74 7.15 -7.49
C MET A 136 25.32 6.57 -7.58
N ARG A 137 24.68 6.35 -6.44
CA ARG A 137 23.31 5.83 -6.39
C ARG A 137 22.31 6.76 -7.06
N LEU A 138 22.39 8.07 -6.86
CA LEU A 138 21.53 9.02 -7.52
C LEU A 138 21.71 8.99 -9.04
N LEU A 139 22.94 8.98 -9.53
CA LEU A 139 23.24 8.88 -10.96
C LEU A 139 22.67 7.60 -11.57
N GLU A 140 22.86 6.46 -10.89
CA GLU A 140 22.31 5.16 -11.33
C GLU A 140 20.79 5.19 -11.42
N ARG A 141 20.11 5.78 -10.41
CA ARG A 141 18.65 5.90 -10.38
C ARG A 141 18.13 6.77 -11.52
N VAL A 142 18.65 7.97 -11.66
CA VAL A 142 18.23 8.91 -12.71
C VAL A 142 18.45 8.34 -14.11
N HIS A 143 19.59 7.67 -14.33
CA HIS A 143 19.86 7.00 -15.58
C HIS A 143 18.89 5.85 -15.86
N LEU A 144 18.66 4.97 -14.86
CA LEU A 144 17.75 3.83 -15.00
C LEU A 144 16.31 4.29 -15.26
N ASP A 145 15.82 5.29 -14.54
CA ASP A 145 14.47 5.85 -14.73
C ASP A 145 14.28 6.33 -16.19
N SER A 146 15.26 7.02 -16.75
CA SER A 146 15.23 7.47 -18.16
C SER A 146 15.30 6.30 -19.16
N VAL A 147 16.13 5.29 -18.90
CA VAL A 147 16.24 4.09 -19.76
C VAL A 147 14.93 3.31 -19.77
N LEU A 148 14.33 3.08 -18.61
CA LEU A 148 13.05 2.34 -18.48
C LEU A 148 11.89 3.11 -19.13
N ALA A 149 11.93 4.44 -19.13
CA ALA A 149 10.99 5.29 -19.88
C ALA A 149 11.20 5.20 -21.41
N GLY A 150 12.30 4.59 -21.89
CA GLY A 150 12.58 4.39 -23.30
C GLY A 150 13.51 5.45 -23.93
N ALA A 151 14.30 6.19 -23.13
CA ALA A 151 15.19 7.25 -23.64
C ALA A 151 16.21 6.75 -24.69
N ARG A 152 16.61 5.48 -24.64
CA ARG A 152 17.52 4.82 -25.60
C ARG A 152 16.85 4.30 -26.88
N LEU A 153 15.53 4.24 -26.93
CA LEU A 153 14.81 3.67 -28.06
C LEU A 153 14.86 4.59 -29.29
N ALA A 154 14.76 4.00 -30.48
CA ALA A 154 14.50 4.73 -31.71
C ALA A 154 13.09 5.33 -31.71
N SER A 155 12.84 6.36 -32.54
CA SER A 155 11.58 7.12 -32.52
C SER A 155 10.34 6.26 -32.66
N ASP A 156 10.33 5.29 -33.56
CA ASP A 156 9.16 4.40 -33.76
C ASP A 156 8.88 3.52 -32.53
N ALA A 157 9.93 2.99 -31.91
CA ALA A 157 9.82 2.20 -30.68
C ALA A 157 9.37 3.06 -29.48
N LYS A 158 9.80 4.33 -29.40
CA LYS A 158 9.32 5.29 -28.38
C LYS A 158 7.83 5.56 -28.52
N ASN A 159 7.38 5.83 -29.76
CA ASN A 159 5.97 6.06 -30.03
C ASN A 159 5.14 4.84 -29.63
N ARG A 160 5.61 3.63 -30.02
CA ARG A 160 4.94 2.38 -29.64
C ARG A 160 4.91 2.15 -28.14
N LEU A 161 6.00 2.44 -27.43
CA LEU A 161 6.05 2.34 -25.97
C LEU A 161 5.04 3.31 -25.30
N SER A 162 4.93 4.54 -25.81
CA SER A 162 3.95 5.51 -25.32
C SER A 162 2.51 5.01 -25.50
N GLU A 163 2.17 4.45 -26.67
CA GLU A 163 0.86 3.84 -26.92
C GLU A 163 0.57 2.66 -25.94
N ILE A 164 1.59 1.82 -25.67
CA ILE A 164 1.47 0.71 -24.73
C ILE A 164 1.19 1.23 -23.33
N VAL A 165 1.93 2.23 -22.86
CA VAL A 165 1.77 2.80 -21.51
C VAL A 165 0.38 3.43 -21.35
N GLU A 166 -0.08 4.18 -22.34
CA GLU A 166 -1.43 4.76 -22.33
C GLU A 166 -2.51 3.69 -22.30
N ARG A 167 -2.37 2.65 -23.16
CA ARG A 167 -3.33 1.55 -23.21
C ARG A 167 -3.33 0.74 -21.91
N LEU A 168 -2.18 0.48 -21.31
CA LEU A 168 -2.08 -0.18 -20.01
C LEU A 168 -2.81 0.61 -18.92
N ALA A 169 -2.65 1.93 -18.88
CA ALA A 169 -3.35 2.77 -17.90
C ALA A 169 -4.88 2.68 -18.04
N GLN A 170 -5.40 2.68 -19.27
CA GLN A 170 -6.83 2.48 -19.54
C GLN A 170 -7.32 1.12 -19.05
N LEU A 171 -6.59 0.05 -19.40
CA LEU A 171 -6.93 -1.32 -19.03
C LEU A 171 -6.88 -1.54 -17.51
N GLN A 172 -5.87 -1.00 -16.84
CA GLN A 172 -5.72 -1.06 -15.39
C GLN A 172 -6.90 -0.39 -14.67
N THR A 173 -7.32 0.77 -15.15
CA THR A 173 -8.51 1.46 -14.63
C THR A 173 -9.77 0.63 -14.85
N ALA A 174 -9.98 0.10 -16.06
CA ALA A 174 -11.14 -0.74 -16.39
C ALA A 174 -11.16 -2.01 -15.54
N PHE A 175 -10.01 -2.66 -15.35
CA PHE A 175 -9.88 -3.85 -14.49
C PHE A 175 -10.37 -3.57 -13.06
N SER A 176 -9.91 -2.47 -12.47
CA SER A 176 -10.31 -2.06 -11.12
C SER A 176 -11.80 -1.77 -11.01
N GLN A 177 -12.33 -1.03 -11.99
CA GLN A 177 -13.75 -0.67 -12.02
C GLN A 177 -14.67 -1.89 -12.18
N ASN A 178 -14.27 -2.88 -12.96
CA ASN A 178 -15.02 -4.12 -13.12
C ASN A 178 -15.10 -4.92 -11.80
N VAL A 179 -13.99 -5.02 -11.05
CA VAL A 179 -14.00 -5.68 -9.72
C VAL A 179 -14.94 -4.95 -8.76
N LEU A 180 -14.89 -3.61 -8.75
CA LEU A 180 -15.78 -2.81 -7.90
C LEU A 180 -17.25 -2.96 -8.29
N ALA A 181 -17.56 -3.05 -9.59
CA ALA A 181 -18.92 -3.27 -10.07
C ALA A 181 -19.46 -4.64 -9.64
N ASP A 182 -18.66 -5.71 -9.81
CA ASP A 182 -19.02 -7.06 -9.35
C ASP A 182 -19.27 -7.09 -7.83
N GLU A 183 -18.43 -6.39 -7.06
CA GLU A 183 -18.60 -6.28 -5.60
C GLU A 183 -19.88 -5.54 -5.22
N ALA A 184 -20.22 -4.49 -5.94
CA ALA A 184 -21.40 -3.67 -5.67
C ALA A 184 -22.74 -4.33 -6.06
N GLU A 185 -22.71 -5.14 -7.12
CA GLU A 185 -23.93 -5.80 -7.65
C GLU A 185 -24.33 -7.03 -6.82
N TRP A 186 -23.40 -7.65 -6.10
CA TRP A 186 -23.68 -8.88 -5.36
C TRP A 186 -24.03 -8.64 -3.89
N CYS A 187 -25.09 -9.31 -3.43
CA CYS A 187 -25.54 -9.23 -2.05
C CYS A 187 -26.30 -10.50 -1.65
N LEU A 188 -25.93 -11.11 -0.53
CA LEU A 188 -26.70 -12.17 0.13
C LEU A 188 -27.62 -11.59 1.19
N TRP A 189 -28.94 -11.80 1.03
CA TRP A 189 -29.92 -11.43 2.04
C TRP A 189 -30.08 -12.56 3.05
N LEU A 190 -29.92 -12.24 4.35
CA LEU A 190 -30.14 -13.18 5.44
C LEU A 190 -31.59 -13.07 5.94
N ASN A 191 -32.27 -14.21 6.00
CA ASN A 191 -33.70 -14.33 6.28
C ASN A 191 -33.96 -15.03 7.63
N GLY A 192 -34.09 -14.25 8.68
CA GLY A 192 -34.42 -14.77 10.02
C GLY A 192 -33.20 -15.19 10.85
N GLU A 193 -33.47 -15.60 12.09
CA GLU A 193 -32.45 -15.91 13.10
C GLU A 193 -31.57 -17.12 12.74
N GLU A 194 -32.09 -18.07 11.95
CA GLU A 194 -31.31 -19.22 11.49
C GLU A 194 -30.10 -18.82 10.65
N ASP A 195 -30.26 -17.82 9.76
CA ASP A 195 -29.17 -17.34 8.91
C ASP A 195 -28.14 -16.51 9.69
N LEU A 196 -28.52 -16.02 10.87
CA LEU A 196 -27.67 -15.24 11.76
C LEU A 196 -26.92 -16.09 12.79
N LYS A 197 -27.11 -17.42 12.80
CA LYS A 197 -26.45 -18.32 13.77
C LYS A 197 -24.92 -18.18 13.71
N GLY A 198 -24.32 -18.08 14.90
CA GLY A 198 -22.88 -17.94 15.08
C GLY A 198 -22.33 -16.53 14.88
N LEU A 199 -23.09 -15.61 14.26
CA LEU A 199 -22.61 -14.24 13.98
C LEU A 199 -22.56 -13.41 15.28
N PRO A 200 -21.39 -12.83 15.62
CA PRO A 200 -21.25 -11.85 16.69
C PRO A 200 -22.12 -10.61 16.45
N GLU A 201 -22.48 -9.89 17.51
CA GLU A 201 -23.31 -8.68 17.41
C GLU A 201 -22.70 -7.61 16.49
N THR A 202 -21.38 -7.47 16.50
CA THR A 202 -20.66 -6.54 15.59
C THR A 202 -20.87 -6.87 14.12
N VAL A 203 -20.88 -8.16 13.76
CA VAL A 203 -21.14 -8.63 12.39
C VAL A 203 -22.60 -8.45 12.02
N ARG A 204 -23.54 -8.73 12.96
CA ARG A 204 -24.98 -8.48 12.76
C ARG A 204 -25.25 -6.98 12.54
N ALA A 205 -24.64 -6.11 13.33
CA ALA A 205 -24.76 -4.66 13.15
C ALA A 205 -24.23 -4.19 11.79
N ALA A 206 -23.07 -4.68 11.35
CA ALA A 206 -22.51 -4.39 10.05
C ALA A 206 -23.40 -4.91 8.89
N ALA A 207 -23.95 -6.11 9.02
CA ALA A 207 -24.88 -6.68 8.05
C ALA A 207 -26.20 -5.90 7.97
N LYS A 208 -26.66 -5.35 9.07
CA LYS A 208 -27.83 -4.46 9.10
C LYS A 208 -27.55 -3.15 8.39
N THR A 209 -26.42 -2.51 8.66
CA THR A 209 -25.99 -1.29 7.97
C THR A 209 -25.85 -1.53 6.47
N ALA A 210 -25.27 -2.65 6.05
CA ALA A 210 -25.20 -3.01 4.63
C ALA A 210 -26.59 -3.16 4.00
N ALA A 211 -27.54 -3.77 4.70
CA ALA A 211 -28.92 -3.90 4.23
C ALA A 211 -29.61 -2.53 4.09
N GLU A 212 -29.39 -1.60 5.02
CA GLU A 212 -29.92 -0.23 4.95
C GLU A 212 -29.34 0.53 3.74
N GLN A 213 -28.05 0.38 3.46
CA GLN A 213 -27.41 0.98 2.27
C GLN A 213 -27.99 0.45 0.96
N HIS A 214 -28.46 -0.82 0.95
CA HIS A 214 -29.17 -1.43 -0.17
C HIS A 214 -30.71 -1.24 -0.12
N GLY A 215 -31.21 -0.30 0.70
CA GLY A 215 -32.61 0.11 0.75
C GLY A 215 -33.54 -0.83 1.52
N ARG A 216 -33.01 -1.75 2.37
CA ARG A 216 -33.82 -2.70 3.17
C ARG A 216 -33.54 -2.57 4.68
N SER A 217 -34.15 -1.61 5.35
CA SER A 217 -33.92 -1.28 6.77
C SER A 217 -34.29 -2.37 7.80
N ARG A 218 -35.03 -3.42 7.42
CA ARG A 218 -35.44 -4.53 8.29
C ARG A 218 -34.79 -5.87 7.96
N ALA A 219 -33.75 -5.85 7.16
CA ALA A 219 -33.03 -7.04 6.70
C ALA A 219 -31.57 -7.00 7.19
N PHE A 220 -30.87 -8.10 6.94
CA PHE A 220 -29.42 -8.22 7.09
C PHE A 220 -28.85 -8.63 5.73
N ALA A 221 -27.70 -8.07 5.36
CA ALA A 221 -27.08 -8.33 4.07
C ALA A 221 -25.58 -8.60 4.22
N ILE A 222 -25.07 -9.59 3.50
CA ILE A 222 -23.64 -9.83 3.35
C ILE A 222 -23.25 -9.40 1.94
N THR A 223 -22.36 -8.43 1.85
CA THR A 223 -21.73 -7.96 0.61
C THR A 223 -20.36 -8.59 0.42
N LEU A 224 -19.73 -8.39 -0.74
CA LEU A 224 -18.38 -8.90 -1.00
C LEU A 224 -17.26 -8.02 -0.39
N SER A 225 -17.61 -7.01 0.39
CA SER A 225 -16.62 -6.21 1.10
C SER A 225 -15.85 -7.07 2.11
N ARG A 226 -14.51 -6.93 2.14
CA ARG A 226 -13.65 -7.76 2.98
C ARG A 226 -13.98 -7.63 4.47
N SER A 227 -14.37 -6.43 4.92
CA SER A 227 -14.74 -6.15 6.31
C SER A 227 -16.00 -6.89 6.77
N LEU A 228 -16.84 -7.37 5.86
CA LEU A 228 -18.06 -8.10 6.17
C LEU A 228 -17.95 -9.59 5.84
N ILE A 229 -17.34 -9.92 4.68
CA ILE A 229 -17.26 -11.30 4.22
C ILE A 229 -16.32 -12.16 5.09
N VAL A 230 -15.15 -11.64 5.48
CA VAL A 230 -14.20 -12.42 6.29
C VAL A 230 -14.78 -12.75 7.67
N PRO A 231 -15.36 -11.81 8.44
CA PRO A 231 -16.07 -12.14 9.68
C PRO A 231 -17.26 -13.10 9.49
N PHE A 232 -18.01 -12.97 8.39
CA PHE A 232 -19.08 -13.89 8.08
C PHE A 232 -18.57 -15.33 7.89
N LEU A 233 -17.53 -15.54 7.07
CA LEU A 233 -16.90 -16.85 6.85
C LEU A 233 -16.25 -17.42 8.12
N THR A 234 -15.84 -16.56 9.04
CA THR A 234 -15.20 -16.94 10.31
C THR A 234 -16.23 -17.42 11.34
N HIS A 235 -17.42 -16.82 11.37
CA HIS A 235 -18.35 -17.02 12.49
C HIS A 235 -19.66 -17.70 12.11
N SER A 236 -20.11 -17.63 10.84
CA SER A 236 -21.38 -18.20 10.44
C SER A 236 -21.40 -19.72 10.59
N GLU A 237 -22.38 -20.27 11.32
CA GLU A 237 -22.60 -21.72 11.44
C GLU A 237 -23.24 -22.32 10.17
N ARG A 238 -23.80 -21.49 9.27
CA ARG A 238 -24.46 -21.90 8.03
C ARG A 238 -23.42 -22.21 6.95
N ARG A 239 -23.04 -23.50 6.84
CA ARG A 239 -22.05 -23.98 5.87
C ARG A 239 -22.46 -23.69 4.43
N ASP A 240 -23.72 -23.87 4.11
CA ASP A 240 -24.31 -23.58 2.78
C ASP A 240 -24.19 -22.09 2.41
N LEU A 241 -24.40 -21.18 3.37
CA LEU A 241 -24.25 -19.75 3.14
C LEU A 241 -22.76 -19.36 3.05
N ARG A 242 -21.87 -20.02 3.82
CA ARG A 242 -20.42 -19.81 3.65
C ARG A 242 -19.96 -20.19 2.26
N GLU A 243 -20.42 -21.35 1.73
CA GLU A 243 -20.11 -21.79 0.35
C GLU A 243 -20.58 -20.78 -0.70
N LEU A 244 -21.82 -20.30 -0.56
CA LEU A 244 -22.40 -19.33 -1.49
C LEU A 244 -21.60 -18.02 -1.52
N VAL A 245 -21.34 -17.47 -0.33
CA VAL A 245 -20.59 -16.21 -0.17
C VAL A 245 -19.16 -16.36 -0.66
N PHE A 246 -18.49 -17.45 -0.30
CA PHE A 246 -17.12 -17.71 -0.71
C PHE A 246 -17.00 -17.89 -2.22
N SER A 247 -17.93 -18.60 -2.84
CA SER A 247 -17.96 -18.81 -4.29
C SER A 247 -18.13 -17.49 -5.04
N ALA A 248 -19.04 -16.63 -4.59
CA ALA A 248 -19.21 -15.30 -5.16
C ALA A 248 -17.95 -14.43 -5.01
N TRP A 249 -17.34 -14.46 -3.80
CA TRP A 249 -16.13 -13.69 -3.52
C TRP A 249 -14.93 -14.09 -4.38
N THR A 250 -14.73 -15.39 -4.60
CA THR A 250 -13.59 -15.91 -5.37
C THR A 250 -13.79 -15.82 -6.87
N ARG A 251 -15.04 -15.62 -7.36
CA ARG A 251 -15.37 -15.50 -8.79
C ARG A 251 -15.50 -14.06 -9.29
N ARG A 252 -15.16 -13.08 -8.50
CA ARG A 252 -15.15 -11.68 -8.94
C ARG A 252 -14.29 -11.51 -10.19
N GLY A 253 -14.76 -10.71 -11.14
CA GLY A 253 -14.10 -10.50 -12.44
C GLY A 253 -14.12 -11.70 -13.38
N GLU A 254 -14.87 -12.78 -13.06
CA GLU A 254 -14.98 -14.02 -13.87
C GLU A 254 -16.44 -14.43 -14.09
N ASN A 255 -17.36 -13.48 -14.28
CA ASN A 255 -18.79 -13.73 -14.30
C ASN A 255 -19.42 -13.69 -15.70
N ASP A 256 -18.66 -13.88 -16.79
CA ASP A 256 -19.14 -13.94 -18.19
C ASP A 256 -20.07 -12.77 -18.58
N GLY A 257 -19.75 -11.55 -18.13
CA GLY A 257 -20.56 -10.35 -18.34
C GLY A 257 -19.74 -9.12 -18.71
N PRO A 258 -20.33 -7.93 -18.58
CA PRO A 258 -19.63 -6.67 -18.89
C PRO A 258 -18.43 -6.40 -17.98
N HIS A 259 -18.38 -7.06 -16.83
CA HIS A 259 -17.32 -6.91 -15.82
C HIS A 259 -16.30 -8.07 -15.84
N ASP A 260 -16.28 -8.88 -16.93
CA ASP A 260 -15.29 -9.95 -17.09
C ASP A 260 -13.89 -9.39 -17.35
N ASN A 261 -12.98 -9.64 -16.43
CA ASN A 261 -11.61 -9.16 -16.49
C ASN A 261 -10.62 -10.08 -17.24
N ARG A 262 -11.03 -11.28 -17.61
CA ARG A 262 -10.14 -12.23 -18.32
C ARG A 262 -9.63 -11.69 -19.66
N PRO A 263 -10.45 -11.04 -20.51
CA PRO A 263 -9.97 -10.38 -21.73
C PRO A 263 -8.98 -9.23 -21.43
N ILE A 264 -9.28 -8.42 -20.41
CA ILE A 264 -8.45 -7.29 -19.99
C ILE A 264 -7.09 -7.78 -19.49
N ALA A 265 -7.08 -8.78 -18.60
CA ALA A 265 -5.85 -9.39 -18.08
C ALA A 265 -4.97 -9.94 -19.22
N ARG A 266 -5.56 -10.61 -20.20
CA ARG A 266 -4.85 -11.13 -21.38
C ARG A 266 -4.21 -10.01 -22.21
N GLU A 267 -4.92 -8.92 -22.45
CA GLU A 267 -4.38 -7.77 -23.17
C GLU A 267 -3.24 -7.09 -22.40
N ILE A 268 -3.39 -6.93 -21.09
CA ILE A 268 -2.32 -6.40 -20.22
C ILE A 268 -1.05 -7.24 -20.31
N LEU A 269 -1.16 -8.57 -20.21
CA LEU A 269 -0.01 -9.46 -20.31
C LEU A 269 0.69 -9.38 -21.65
N LYS A 270 -0.07 -9.30 -22.75
CA LYS A 270 0.48 -9.11 -24.10
C LYS A 270 1.25 -7.81 -24.22
N LEU A 271 0.69 -6.70 -23.74
CA LEU A 271 1.32 -5.39 -23.77
C LEU A 271 2.56 -5.33 -22.90
N ARG A 272 2.56 -5.94 -21.72
CA ARG A 272 3.73 -6.04 -20.84
C ARG A 272 4.87 -6.84 -21.50
N ALA A 273 4.56 -7.96 -22.15
CA ALA A 273 5.55 -8.72 -22.88
C ALA A 273 6.14 -7.92 -24.06
N GLU A 274 5.33 -7.12 -24.76
CA GLU A 274 5.79 -6.22 -25.81
C GLU A 274 6.67 -5.09 -25.24
N GLN A 275 6.26 -4.47 -24.13
CA GLN A 275 7.03 -3.45 -23.41
C GLN A 275 8.41 -3.96 -23.00
N ALA A 276 8.49 -5.16 -22.44
CA ALA A 276 9.76 -5.78 -22.06
C ALA A 276 10.67 -5.98 -23.27
N ARG A 277 10.15 -6.53 -24.39
CA ARG A 277 10.92 -6.76 -25.62
C ARG A 277 11.42 -5.45 -26.24
N LEU A 278 10.60 -4.38 -26.26
CA LEU A 278 11.03 -3.05 -26.73
C LEU A 278 12.20 -2.53 -25.93
N ASN A 279 12.24 -2.79 -24.62
CA ASN A 279 13.33 -2.41 -23.73
C ASN A 279 14.50 -3.43 -23.71
N GLY A 280 14.50 -4.46 -24.59
CA GLY A 280 15.60 -5.42 -24.74
C GLY A 280 15.60 -6.57 -23.75
N TYR A 281 14.48 -6.83 -23.06
CA TYR A 281 14.32 -7.93 -22.10
C TYR A 281 13.55 -9.09 -22.72
N ALA A 282 13.87 -10.32 -22.29
CA ALA A 282 13.24 -11.52 -22.81
C ALA A 282 11.75 -11.65 -22.40
N ASN A 283 11.41 -11.22 -21.20
CA ASN A 283 10.08 -11.28 -20.62
C ASN A 283 9.85 -10.12 -19.64
N PHE A 284 8.63 -9.99 -19.16
CA PHE A 284 8.27 -8.88 -18.26
C PHE A 284 8.86 -9.03 -16.84
N ALA A 285 9.07 -10.26 -16.35
CA ALA A 285 9.71 -10.47 -15.05
C ALA A 285 11.16 -9.95 -15.04
N ASP A 286 11.96 -10.23 -16.08
CA ASP A 286 13.31 -9.69 -16.22
C ASP A 286 13.31 -8.15 -16.26
N TYR A 287 12.35 -7.56 -16.99
CA TYR A 287 12.20 -6.11 -17.10
C TYR A 287 11.82 -5.47 -15.76
N ALA A 288 10.84 -6.03 -15.05
CA ALA A 288 10.34 -5.48 -13.80
C ALA A 288 11.35 -5.59 -12.65
N LEU A 289 12.14 -6.69 -12.63
CA LEU A 289 13.08 -6.97 -11.55
C LEU A 289 14.39 -6.18 -11.63
N ILE A 290 14.69 -5.52 -12.75
CA ILE A 290 15.90 -4.68 -12.84
C ILE A 290 15.90 -3.54 -11.82
N ASP A 291 14.72 -3.10 -11.42
CA ASP A 291 14.50 -2.07 -10.41
C ASP A 291 14.07 -2.66 -9.06
N ARG A 292 14.66 -3.79 -8.68
CA ARG A 292 14.38 -4.48 -7.41
C ARG A 292 15.69 -5.01 -6.81
N MET A 293 15.70 -5.25 -5.50
CA MET A 293 16.85 -5.88 -4.80
C MET A 293 17.10 -7.29 -5.30
N ALA A 294 16.03 -8.04 -5.58
CA ALA A 294 16.12 -9.40 -6.11
C ALA A 294 16.84 -9.45 -7.47
N GLY A 295 16.67 -8.45 -8.32
CA GLY A 295 17.39 -8.21 -9.57
C GLY A 295 17.17 -9.25 -10.67
N LYS A 296 16.79 -10.48 -10.34
CA LYS A 296 16.63 -11.59 -11.30
C LYS A 296 15.50 -12.54 -10.88
N PRO A 297 14.75 -13.13 -11.85
CA PRO A 297 13.71 -14.12 -11.57
C PRO A 297 14.19 -15.31 -10.74
N ASP A 298 15.40 -15.83 -10.97
CA ASP A 298 15.94 -16.96 -10.22
C ASP A 298 16.11 -16.66 -8.72
N ALA A 299 16.48 -15.44 -8.37
CA ALA A 299 16.60 -15.03 -6.96
C ALA A 299 15.24 -15.03 -6.27
N VAL A 300 14.21 -14.54 -6.97
CA VAL A 300 12.82 -14.55 -6.48
C VAL A 300 12.31 -15.98 -6.36
N ALA A 301 12.49 -16.81 -7.38
CA ALA A 301 12.07 -18.22 -7.38
C ALA A 301 12.68 -18.96 -6.18
N LYS A 302 13.98 -18.82 -5.97
CA LYS A 302 14.68 -19.46 -4.83
C LYS A 302 14.12 -18.99 -3.47
N LEU A 303 13.85 -17.71 -3.30
CA LEU A 303 13.26 -17.19 -2.07
C LEU A 303 11.87 -17.77 -1.84
N LEU A 304 11.00 -17.72 -2.86
CA LEU A 304 9.63 -18.22 -2.77
C LEU A 304 9.57 -19.73 -2.54
N GLU A 305 10.42 -20.52 -3.20
CA GLU A 305 10.53 -21.98 -3.00
C GLU A 305 10.96 -22.33 -1.57
N ASN A 306 11.91 -21.60 -1.00
CA ASN A 306 12.35 -21.80 0.38
C ASN A 306 11.24 -21.53 1.41
N VAL A 307 10.28 -20.68 1.09
CA VAL A 307 9.12 -20.38 1.93
C VAL A 307 7.96 -21.35 1.66
N TRP A 308 7.77 -21.75 0.38
CA TRP A 308 6.63 -22.51 -0.09
C TRP A 308 6.51 -23.90 0.55
N GLU A 309 7.60 -24.70 0.53
CA GLU A 309 7.56 -26.06 1.04
C GLU A 309 7.31 -26.14 2.57
N PRO A 310 8.00 -25.34 3.42
CA PRO A 310 7.66 -25.28 4.84
C PRO A 310 6.23 -24.78 5.10
N ALA A 311 5.74 -23.81 4.32
CA ALA A 311 4.39 -23.28 4.47
C ALA A 311 3.31 -24.34 4.16
N LYS A 312 3.47 -25.12 3.08
CA LYS A 312 2.58 -26.25 2.75
C LYS A 312 2.58 -27.31 3.85
N SER A 313 3.76 -27.66 4.35
CA SER A 313 3.88 -28.62 5.45
C SER A 313 3.13 -28.14 6.70
N LYS A 314 3.27 -26.86 7.03
CA LYS A 314 2.57 -26.25 8.16
C LYS A 314 1.06 -26.19 7.92
N ALA A 315 0.60 -25.79 6.74
CA ALA A 315 -0.81 -25.80 6.36
C ALA A 315 -1.43 -27.22 6.45
N ALA A 316 -0.66 -28.26 6.07
CA ALA A 316 -1.10 -29.65 6.22
C ALA A 316 -1.32 -30.07 7.69
N GLU A 317 -0.46 -29.62 8.61
CA GLU A 317 -0.69 -29.81 10.06
C GLU A 317 -1.94 -29.08 10.54
N GLU A 318 -2.13 -27.84 10.08
CA GLU A 318 -3.31 -27.02 10.40
C GLU A 318 -4.60 -27.68 9.91
N ILE A 319 -4.64 -28.21 8.68
CA ILE A 319 -5.79 -28.96 8.14
C ILE A 319 -6.17 -30.13 9.04
N GLN A 320 -5.21 -30.89 9.59
CA GLN A 320 -5.52 -31.99 10.50
C GLN A 320 -6.21 -31.50 11.78
N ALA A 321 -5.82 -30.34 12.30
CA ALA A 321 -6.49 -29.74 13.45
C ALA A 321 -7.93 -29.31 13.12
N LEU A 322 -8.16 -28.75 11.92
CA LEU A 322 -9.51 -28.39 11.46
C LEU A 322 -10.39 -29.63 11.33
N ARG A 323 -9.88 -30.71 10.72
CA ARG A 323 -10.58 -31.99 10.58
C ARG A 323 -10.94 -32.61 11.94
N ALA A 324 -10.01 -32.58 12.89
CA ALA A 324 -10.23 -33.11 14.22
C ALA A 324 -11.38 -32.40 14.94
N ILE A 325 -11.48 -31.08 14.84
CA ILE A 325 -12.56 -30.31 15.46
C ILE A 325 -13.92 -30.54 14.76
N ALA A 326 -13.92 -30.67 13.42
CA ALA A 326 -15.12 -30.99 12.65
C ALA A 326 -15.69 -32.35 13.09
N VAL A 327 -14.84 -33.40 13.15
CA VAL A 327 -15.24 -34.73 13.59
C VAL A 327 -15.76 -34.73 15.03
N ALA A 328 -15.10 -34.02 15.96
CA ALA A 328 -15.54 -33.90 17.34
C ALA A 328 -16.92 -33.25 17.47
N ARG A 329 -17.34 -32.46 16.50
CA ARG A 329 -18.66 -31.83 16.40
C ARG A 329 -19.70 -32.69 15.67
N GLY A 330 -19.31 -33.86 15.16
CA GLY A 330 -20.18 -34.71 14.34
C GLY A 330 -20.35 -34.18 12.90
N GLU A 331 -19.48 -33.30 12.44
CA GLU A 331 -19.49 -32.68 11.12
C GLU A 331 -18.53 -33.41 10.18
N PRO A 332 -18.68 -33.26 8.84
CA PRO A 332 -17.82 -33.94 7.87
C PRO A 332 -16.34 -33.54 8.03
N ALA A 333 -15.43 -34.51 7.98
CA ALA A 333 -13.98 -34.30 8.00
C ALA A 333 -13.44 -33.70 6.70
N ASP A 334 -14.27 -33.62 5.65
CA ASP A 334 -13.91 -33.04 4.36
C ASP A 334 -14.03 -31.53 4.42
N ILE A 335 -12.91 -30.87 4.73
CA ILE A 335 -12.80 -29.43 4.84
C ILE A 335 -12.74 -28.85 3.42
N ALA A 336 -13.68 -27.96 3.10
CA ALA A 336 -13.69 -27.18 1.86
C ALA A 336 -13.05 -25.79 2.10
N PRO A 337 -12.69 -25.06 1.04
CA PRO A 337 -12.07 -23.72 1.18
C PRO A 337 -12.91 -22.72 2.01
N TRP A 338 -14.23 -22.77 1.91
CA TRP A 338 -15.16 -21.93 2.69
C TRP A 338 -15.30 -22.35 4.15
N ASP A 339 -14.77 -23.53 4.54
CA ASP A 339 -14.78 -24.02 5.90
C ASP A 339 -13.55 -23.62 6.70
N TRP A 340 -12.42 -23.30 6.03
CA TRP A 340 -11.13 -23.06 6.70
C TRP A 340 -11.25 -22.04 7.83
N ARG A 341 -11.74 -20.84 7.52
CA ARG A 341 -11.80 -19.73 8.48
C ARG A 341 -12.70 -20.06 9.67
N TYR A 342 -13.80 -20.74 9.43
CA TYR A 342 -14.73 -21.16 10.47
C TYR A 342 -14.08 -22.15 11.46
N TYR A 343 -13.53 -23.25 10.96
CA TYR A 343 -12.89 -24.24 11.84
C TYR A 343 -11.59 -23.72 12.45
N ALA A 344 -10.83 -22.87 11.76
CA ALA A 344 -9.65 -22.24 12.32
C ALA A 344 -10.00 -21.41 13.56
N GLU A 345 -11.08 -20.63 13.52
CA GLU A 345 -11.54 -19.87 14.69
C GLU A 345 -11.94 -20.77 15.86
N LEU A 346 -12.60 -21.89 15.59
CA LEU A 346 -12.93 -22.88 16.63
C LEU A 346 -11.67 -23.50 17.25
N VAL A 347 -10.65 -23.83 16.42
CA VAL A 347 -9.35 -24.31 16.90
C VAL A 347 -8.64 -23.25 17.72
N ARG A 348 -8.66 -21.97 17.26
CA ARG A 348 -8.06 -20.84 17.97
C ARG A 348 -8.65 -20.69 19.38
N LYS A 349 -9.98 -20.67 19.46
CA LYS A 349 -10.68 -20.58 20.76
C LYS A 349 -10.35 -21.75 21.67
N GLN A 350 -10.35 -22.98 21.14
CA GLN A 350 -10.06 -24.17 21.93
C GLN A 350 -8.61 -24.23 22.45
N ARG A 351 -7.63 -23.80 21.63
CA ARG A 351 -6.20 -23.93 21.99
C ARG A 351 -5.67 -22.79 22.84
N TYR A 352 -6.14 -21.58 22.62
CA TYR A 352 -5.54 -20.38 23.21
C TYR A 352 -6.45 -19.69 24.21
N ASP A 353 -7.74 -20.06 24.25
CA ASP A 353 -8.74 -19.40 25.13
C ASP A 353 -8.64 -17.86 25.05
N LEU A 354 -8.55 -17.36 23.82
CA LEU A 354 -8.31 -15.95 23.51
C LEU A 354 -9.52 -15.39 22.74
N ASP A 355 -10.15 -14.37 23.34
CA ASP A 355 -11.22 -13.59 22.72
C ASP A 355 -10.77 -12.13 22.58
N ASP A 356 -11.10 -11.48 21.48
CA ASP A 356 -10.82 -10.06 21.25
C ASP A 356 -11.42 -9.17 22.34
N ALA A 357 -12.58 -9.56 22.91
CA ALA A 357 -13.21 -8.86 24.01
C ALA A 357 -12.36 -8.82 25.28
N MET A 358 -11.48 -9.81 25.48
CA MET A 358 -10.56 -9.85 26.63
C MET A 358 -9.37 -8.92 26.46
N VAL A 359 -9.00 -8.61 25.22
CA VAL A 359 -7.74 -7.86 24.88
C VAL A 359 -8.01 -6.38 24.63
N LYS A 360 -9.12 -6.06 23.93
CA LYS A 360 -9.49 -4.69 23.56
C LYS A 360 -9.46 -3.68 24.71
N PRO A 361 -9.92 -3.99 25.95
CA PRO A 361 -9.87 -3.03 27.06
C PRO A 361 -8.46 -2.54 27.42
N TYR A 362 -7.41 -3.25 27.00
CA TYR A 362 -6.02 -2.88 27.23
C TYR A 362 -5.40 -2.06 26.08
N PHE A 363 -6.06 -2.01 24.91
CA PHE A 363 -5.53 -1.37 23.71
C PHE A 363 -6.24 -0.04 23.41
N ALA A 364 -6.23 0.88 24.37
CA ALA A 364 -6.68 2.24 24.13
C ALA A 364 -5.73 2.94 23.13
N LEU A 365 -6.27 3.58 22.09
CA LEU A 365 -5.51 4.25 21.02
C LEU A 365 -4.40 5.14 21.56
N ASP A 366 -4.71 6.02 22.52
CA ASP A 366 -3.73 6.96 23.05
C ASP A 366 -2.55 6.24 23.73
N ARG A 367 -2.81 5.14 24.44
CA ARG A 367 -1.79 4.32 25.06
C ARG A 367 -0.92 3.58 24.04
N MET A 368 -1.52 3.11 22.94
CA MET A 368 -0.77 2.44 21.87
C MET A 368 0.08 3.42 21.06
N VAL A 369 -0.36 4.67 20.90
CA VAL A 369 0.45 5.76 20.33
C VAL A 369 1.64 6.08 21.26
N GLU A 370 1.41 6.19 22.57
CA GLU A 370 2.48 6.37 23.55
C GLU A 370 3.47 5.20 23.52
N ALA A 371 3.00 3.96 23.34
CA ALA A 371 3.85 2.78 23.21
C ALA A 371 4.77 2.86 21.99
N ALA A 372 4.22 3.24 20.82
CA ALA A 372 5.01 3.43 19.61
C ALA A 372 6.07 4.53 19.76
N PHE A 373 5.72 5.65 20.41
CA PHE A 373 6.66 6.73 20.70
C PHE A 373 7.75 6.34 21.71
N ASP A 374 7.42 5.57 22.77
CA ASP A 374 8.39 5.02 23.72
C ASP A 374 9.39 4.07 23.02
N CYS A 375 8.90 3.20 22.13
CA CYS A 375 9.77 2.34 21.32
C CYS A 375 10.72 3.18 20.45
N ALA A 376 10.22 4.22 19.77
CA ALA A 376 11.06 5.10 18.96
C ALA A 376 12.07 5.89 19.79
N HIS A 377 11.68 6.35 20.99
CA HIS A 377 12.59 7.01 21.91
C HIS A 377 13.73 6.07 22.36
N ARG A 378 13.39 4.86 22.77
CA ARG A 378 14.37 3.86 23.24
C ARG A 378 15.30 3.36 22.14
N LEU A 379 14.82 3.24 20.90
CA LEU A 379 15.61 2.78 19.77
C LEU A 379 16.46 3.88 19.13
N PHE A 380 15.92 5.09 19.03
CA PHE A 380 16.51 6.16 18.20
C PHE A 380 16.79 7.46 18.96
N GLY A 381 16.41 7.58 20.23
CA GLY A 381 16.60 8.78 21.06
C GLY A 381 15.80 9.98 20.57
N ILE A 382 14.61 9.75 19.99
CA ILE A 382 13.73 10.80 19.47
C ILE A 382 12.49 10.97 20.34
N GLU A 383 11.93 12.17 20.33
CA GLU A 383 10.76 12.56 21.12
C GLU A 383 9.71 13.19 20.23
N PHE A 384 8.43 12.94 20.54
CA PHE A 384 7.27 13.48 19.85
C PHE A 384 6.55 14.48 20.73
N VAL A 385 6.78 15.77 20.47
CA VAL A 385 6.19 16.87 21.26
C VAL A 385 4.87 17.33 20.62
N ARG A 386 3.75 17.08 21.29
CA ARG A 386 2.43 17.46 20.81
C ARG A 386 2.31 18.99 20.62
N ARG A 387 1.83 19.41 19.45
CA ARG A 387 1.54 20.82 19.10
C ARG A 387 0.03 21.01 18.99
N ALA A 388 -0.64 21.11 20.14
CA ALA A 388 -2.08 21.30 20.22
C ALA A 388 -2.54 22.70 19.75
N ASP A 389 -1.60 23.64 19.63
CA ASP A 389 -1.78 25.00 19.11
C ASP A 389 -1.88 25.05 17.57
N ILE A 390 -1.59 23.95 16.88
CA ILE A 390 -1.59 23.87 15.42
C ILE A 390 -2.75 22.99 14.94
N VAL A 391 -3.56 23.53 14.04
CA VAL A 391 -4.64 22.80 13.36
C VAL A 391 -4.16 22.41 11.96
N ALA A 392 -4.24 21.10 11.63
CA ALA A 392 -3.93 20.59 10.30
C ALA A 392 -5.15 20.66 9.36
N TYR A 393 -5.21 19.79 8.35
CA TYR A 393 -6.31 19.75 7.38
C TYR A 393 -7.65 19.26 7.97
N HIS A 394 -7.64 18.55 9.09
CA HIS A 394 -8.84 18.09 9.80
C HIS A 394 -8.63 18.19 11.33
N PRO A 395 -9.68 18.48 12.13
CA PRO A 395 -9.55 18.63 13.59
C PRO A 395 -9.03 17.39 14.33
N ASP A 396 -9.29 16.20 13.81
CA ASP A 396 -8.84 14.93 14.42
C ASP A 396 -7.35 14.64 14.17
N VAL A 397 -6.71 15.37 13.27
CA VAL A 397 -5.28 15.19 12.96
C VAL A 397 -4.43 15.78 14.05
N ARG A 398 -3.59 14.95 14.64
CA ARG A 398 -2.66 15.36 15.70
C ARG A 398 -1.32 15.75 15.09
N VAL A 399 -0.79 16.92 15.48
CA VAL A 399 0.50 17.43 15.02
C VAL A 399 1.55 17.25 16.11
N TYR A 400 2.70 16.72 15.75
CA TYR A 400 3.86 16.55 16.63
C TYR A 400 5.11 17.15 16.00
N GLU A 401 5.86 17.91 16.79
CA GLU A 401 7.24 18.24 16.48
C GLU A 401 8.12 17.09 16.94
N VAL A 402 8.95 16.55 16.04
CA VAL A 402 9.85 15.43 16.33
C VAL A 402 11.24 15.99 16.62
N ARG A 403 11.83 15.61 17.76
CA ARG A 403 13.10 16.15 18.24
C ARG A 403 14.09 15.04 18.61
N ARG A 404 15.38 15.36 18.52
CA ARG A 404 16.45 14.60 19.16
C ARG A 404 17.20 15.52 20.12
N GLY A 405 16.90 15.38 21.42
CA GLY A 405 17.24 16.39 22.42
C GLY A 405 16.58 17.72 22.09
N GLU A 406 17.36 18.80 21.98
CA GLU A 406 16.81 20.13 21.63
C GLU A 406 16.67 20.39 20.12
N TYR A 407 17.17 19.48 19.27
CA TYR A 407 17.19 19.68 17.82
C TYR A 407 15.92 19.11 17.17
N PRO A 408 15.14 19.92 16.44
CA PRO A 408 14.05 19.41 15.62
C PRO A 408 14.61 18.57 14.46
N ILE A 409 13.99 17.43 14.20
CA ILE A 409 14.36 16.53 13.08
C ILE A 409 13.22 16.33 12.08
N GLY A 410 12.00 16.74 12.40
CA GLY A 410 10.87 16.64 11.50
C GLY A 410 9.54 17.00 12.15
N VAL A 411 8.49 16.88 11.37
CA VAL A 411 7.10 17.04 11.82
C VAL A 411 6.33 15.77 11.49
N PHE A 412 5.53 15.30 12.44
CA PHE A 412 4.70 14.13 12.30
C PHE A 412 3.23 14.48 12.47
N LEU A 413 2.41 14.18 11.46
CA LEU A 413 0.97 14.28 11.50
C LEU A 413 0.38 12.89 11.68
N HIS A 414 -0.59 12.75 12.59
CA HIS A 414 -1.20 11.46 12.91
C HIS A 414 -2.72 11.55 12.76
N ASP A 415 -3.23 10.96 11.70
CA ASP A 415 -4.62 10.94 11.29
C ASP A 415 -5.20 9.53 11.46
N ASN A 416 -5.87 9.28 12.59
CA ASN A 416 -6.21 7.93 13.03
C ASN A 416 -7.60 7.45 12.64
N PHE A 417 -8.54 8.34 12.34
CA PHE A 417 -9.94 7.96 12.29
C PHE A 417 -10.48 7.83 10.87
N ALA A 418 -11.36 6.84 10.69
CA ALA A 418 -12.16 6.70 9.48
C ALA A 418 -13.15 7.86 9.35
N ARG A 419 -13.36 8.33 8.12
CA ARG A 419 -14.39 9.31 7.77
C ARG A 419 -14.77 9.19 6.29
N PRO A 420 -15.97 9.67 5.87
CA PRO A 420 -16.43 9.54 4.47
C PRO A 420 -15.52 10.21 3.43
N THR A 421 -14.77 11.25 3.85
CA THR A 421 -13.85 12.03 3.01
C THR A 421 -12.44 11.41 2.93
N LYS A 422 -12.20 10.26 3.56
CA LYS A 422 -10.89 9.62 3.65
C LYS A 422 -10.88 8.25 2.98
N ARG A 423 -9.85 7.97 2.19
CA ARG A 423 -9.63 6.68 1.55
C ARG A 423 -9.50 5.57 2.61
N GLY A 424 -10.04 4.40 2.33
CA GLY A 424 -9.91 3.22 3.19
C GLY A 424 -8.48 2.66 3.23
N GLY A 425 -8.19 1.83 4.24
CA GLY A 425 -6.88 1.27 4.50
C GLY A 425 -6.02 2.14 5.43
N ALA A 426 -4.73 1.83 5.52
CA ALA A 426 -3.76 2.64 6.24
C ALA A 426 -2.59 2.94 5.31
N TRP A 427 -1.92 4.08 5.51
CA TRP A 427 -0.76 4.45 4.71
C TRP A 427 0.04 5.59 5.35
N MET A 428 1.33 5.60 5.06
CA MET A 428 2.22 6.74 5.30
C MET A 428 2.40 7.56 4.02
N SER A 429 2.51 8.88 4.16
CA SER A 429 2.92 9.79 3.09
C SER A 429 3.67 11.01 3.61
N ASN A 430 4.18 11.83 2.69
CA ASN A 430 4.93 13.04 3.03
C ASN A 430 4.25 14.28 2.44
N TYR A 431 4.24 15.37 3.20
CA TYR A 431 4.05 16.74 2.66
C TYR A 431 5.38 17.38 2.27
N ARG A 432 6.49 16.92 2.83
CA ARG A 432 7.85 17.34 2.50
C ARG A 432 8.84 16.23 2.83
N SER A 433 9.68 15.89 1.87
CA SER A 433 10.77 14.91 2.05
C SER A 433 11.98 15.59 2.68
N GLN A 434 12.82 14.81 3.36
CA GLN A 434 14.10 15.29 3.89
C GLN A 434 15.11 15.45 2.76
N SER A 435 15.95 16.50 2.81
CA SER A 435 17.14 16.64 1.96
C SER A 435 18.17 17.59 2.59
N ARG A 436 19.42 17.57 2.06
CA ARG A 436 20.51 18.44 2.53
C ARG A 436 21.25 19.13 1.39
N ILE A 437 20.77 19.03 0.17
CA ILE A 437 21.49 19.55 -1.01
C ILE A 437 21.69 21.08 -0.97
N ASP A 438 20.75 21.82 -0.40
CA ASP A 438 20.80 23.28 -0.25
C ASP A 438 20.59 23.71 1.22
N GLY A 439 21.04 22.91 2.17
CA GLY A 439 20.78 23.06 3.60
C GLY A 439 19.78 22.05 4.13
N ASP A 440 19.66 21.95 5.45
CA ASP A 440 18.80 20.97 6.09
C ASP A 440 17.31 21.27 5.85
N VAL A 441 16.64 20.41 5.10
CA VAL A 441 15.19 20.39 4.87
C VAL A 441 14.60 19.29 5.74
N LEU A 442 13.83 19.67 6.74
CA LEU A 442 13.19 18.72 7.66
C LEU A 442 11.94 18.08 7.02
N PRO A 443 11.71 16.77 7.18
CA PRO A 443 10.56 16.09 6.64
C PRO A 443 9.27 16.49 7.34
N ILE A 444 8.15 16.44 6.62
CA ILE A 444 6.79 16.50 7.16
C ILE A 444 6.11 15.21 6.74
N VAL A 445 5.91 14.31 7.69
CA VAL A 445 5.38 12.96 7.49
C VAL A 445 3.97 12.89 8.04
N VAL A 446 3.08 12.16 7.38
CA VAL A 446 1.73 11.87 7.87
C VAL A 446 1.46 10.36 7.84
N ASN A 447 0.96 9.82 8.95
CA ASN A 447 0.38 8.49 9.01
C ASN A 447 -1.13 8.60 9.04
N ASN A 448 -1.77 7.83 8.17
CA ASN A 448 -3.21 7.74 8.04
C ASN A 448 -3.69 6.34 8.42
N ASN A 449 -4.62 6.27 9.37
CA ASN A 449 -5.33 5.05 9.76
C ASN A 449 -6.84 5.23 9.56
N ASN A 450 -7.61 4.17 9.68
CA ASN A 450 -9.06 4.18 9.57
C ASN A 450 -9.72 3.45 10.77
N PHE A 451 -9.28 3.79 11.99
CA PHE A 451 -9.85 3.21 13.20
C PHE A 451 -11.26 3.76 13.46
N ALA A 452 -12.12 2.93 14.04
CA ALA A 452 -13.43 3.37 14.47
C ALA A 452 -13.31 4.32 15.67
N GLN A 453 -14.04 5.43 15.64
CA GLN A 453 -14.09 6.36 16.77
C GLN A 453 -14.81 5.75 17.96
N GLY A 454 -14.33 6.07 19.17
CA GLY A 454 -14.91 5.68 20.45
C GLY A 454 -14.48 6.61 21.58
N ALA A 455 -15.11 6.54 22.72
CA ALA A 455 -14.77 7.31 23.91
C ALA A 455 -14.65 6.41 25.15
N PRO A 456 -13.49 5.82 25.45
CA PRO A 456 -12.24 5.87 24.66
C PRO A 456 -12.27 5.00 23.39
N THR A 457 -11.40 5.32 22.44
CA THR A 457 -11.16 4.47 21.26
C THR A 457 -10.35 3.24 21.65
N LEU A 458 -10.91 2.06 21.46
CA LEU A 458 -10.26 0.77 21.74
C LEU A 458 -9.92 0.06 20.43
N LEU A 459 -8.67 -0.35 20.30
CA LEU A 459 -8.14 -1.01 19.12
C LEU A 459 -8.27 -2.52 19.19
N SER A 460 -8.44 -3.17 18.05
CA SER A 460 -8.18 -4.60 17.91
C SER A 460 -6.66 -4.86 17.87
N LEU A 461 -6.25 -6.11 17.98
CA LEU A 461 -4.84 -6.48 17.81
C LEU A 461 -4.31 -6.13 16.42
N ASP A 462 -5.14 -6.29 15.39
CA ASP A 462 -4.82 -5.92 14.01
C ASP A 462 -4.64 -4.40 13.86
N ASP A 463 -5.49 -3.59 14.52
CA ASP A 463 -5.36 -2.14 14.53
C ASP A 463 -4.04 -1.70 15.20
N VAL A 464 -3.65 -2.36 16.29
CA VAL A 464 -2.36 -2.10 16.97
C VAL A 464 -1.19 -2.42 16.05
N ARG A 465 -1.22 -3.56 15.36
CA ARG A 465 -0.18 -3.90 14.38
C ARG A 465 -0.12 -2.89 13.25
N THR A 466 -1.28 -2.50 12.71
CA THR A 466 -1.37 -1.46 11.66
C THR A 466 -0.78 -0.13 12.13
N LEU A 467 -1.10 0.29 13.36
CA LEU A 467 -0.53 1.50 13.97
C LEU A 467 1.00 1.48 13.98
N PHE A 468 1.59 0.36 14.44
CA PHE A 468 3.04 0.19 14.50
C PHE A 468 3.66 0.07 13.09
N HIS A 469 3.00 -0.62 12.17
CA HIS A 469 3.42 -0.73 10.78
C HIS A 469 3.56 0.64 10.11
N GLU A 470 2.48 1.44 10.09
CA GLU A 470 2.51 2.77 9.49
C GLU A 470 3.49 3.70 10.20
N PHE A 471 3.63 3.55 11.52
CA PHE A 471 4.62 4.31 12.26
C PHE A 471 6.06 3.91 11.90
N GLY A 472 6.31 2.64 11.56
CA GLY A 472 7.59 2.19 11.00
C GLY A 472 7.94 2.88 9.68
N HIS A 473 6.97 3.03 8.77
CA HIS A 473 7.14 3.87 7.58
C HIS A 473 7.36 5.35 7.93
N GLY A 474 6.60 5.86 8.90
CA GLY A 474 6.77 7.22 9.42
C GLY A 474 8.19 7.48 9.91
N LEU A 475 8.76 6.54 10.69
CA LEU A 475 10.14 6.59 11.15
C LEU A 475 11.15 6.55 10.01
N HIS A 476 10.90 5.74 8.98
CA HIS A 476 11.74 5.70 7.78
C HIS A 476 11.82 7.07 7.09
N GLY A 477 10.71 7.81 7.02
CA GLY A 477 10.69 9.18 6.52
C GLY A 477 11.37 10.19 7.45
N LEU A 478 11.05 10.15 8.75
CA LEU A 478 11.55 11.09 9.76
C LEU A 478 13.06 10.97 10.03
N LEU A 479 13.60 9.75 9.99
CA LEU A 479 15.00 9.47 10.27
C LEU A 479 15.91 9.51 9.05
N SER A 480 15.38 9.83 7.87
CA SER A 480 16.16 10.02 6.65
C SER A 480 17.23 11.11 6.85
N GLN A 481 18.45 10.87 6.35
CA GLN A 481 19.59 11.78 6.46
C GLN A 481 20.39 11.84 5.16
N VAL A 482 19.70 11.94 4.04
CA VAL A 482 20.30 11.98 2.70
C VAL A 482 20.57 13.39 2.23
N THR A 483 21.52 13.54 1.30
CA THR A 483 21.77 14.79 0.62
C THR A 483 20.69 15.09 -0.42
N TYR A 484 20.28 14.06 -1.16
CA TYR A 484 19.42 14.20 -2.35
C TYR A 484 18.00 13.72 -2.06
N GLU A 485 17.01 14.56 -2.40
CA GLU A 485 15.60 14.29 -2.14
C GLU A 485 15.10 12.98 -2.80
N ARG A 486 15.61 12.67 -4.01
CA ARG A 486 15.26 11.44 -4.74
C ARG A 486 15.58 10.14 -3.98
N LEU A 487 16.46 10.20 -2.97
CA LEU A 487 16.88 9.05 -2.15
C LEU A 487 16.26 9.05 -0.74
N SER A 488 15.37 9.99 -0.43
CA SER A 488 14.84 10.21 0.92
C SER A 488 13.78 9.22 1.35
N GLY A 489 13.88 8.72 2.58
CA GLY A 489 12.84 7.97 3.28
C GLY A 489 12.36 6.74 2.49
N THR A 490 11.06 6.69 2.21
CA THR A 490 10.43 5.58 1.49
C THR A 490 10.68 5.54 -0.02
N ARG A 491 11.51 6.46 -0.57
CA ARG A 491 11.95 6.44 -1.98
C ARG A 491 13.09 5.43 -2.22
N VAL A 492 12.88 4.22 -1.75
CA VAL A 492 13.77 3.05 -1.87
C VAL A 492 13.25 2.05 -2.89
N LEU A 493 13.96 0.94 -3.09
CA LEU A 493 13.47 -0.15 -3.93
C LEU A 493 12.19 -0.74 -3.31
N ARG A 494 11.25 -1.15 -4.14
CA ARG A 494 9.93 -1.56 -3.70
C ARG A 494 9.95 -2.81 -2.80
N ASP A 495 10.82 -3.76 -3.09
CA ASP A 495 11.04 -4.97 -2.31
C ASP A 495 11.90 -4.75 -1.03
N PHE A 496 12.17 -3.48 -0.70
CA PHE A 496 12.79 -3.08 0.58
C PHE A 496 11.84 -2.23 1.45
N VAL A 497 10.90 -1.50 0.84
CA VAL A 497 10.13 -0.44 1.52
C VAL A 497 9.39 -0.92 2.76
N GLU A 498 8.93 -2.18 2.77
CA GLU A 498 8.19 -2.78 3.88
C GLU A 498 9.09 -3.29 5.02
N LEU A 499 10.42 -3.35 4.84
CA LEU A 499 11.30 -3.85 5.90
C LEU A 499 11.21 -3.04 7.20
N PRO A 500 11.28 -1.70 7.19
CA PRO A 500 11.17 -0.91 8.42
C PRO A 500 9.80 -1.01 9.10
N SER A 501 8.72 -1.03 8.30
CA SER A 501 7.36 -1.12 8.81
C SER A 501 7.07 -2.48 9.45
N GLN A 502 7.36 -3.57 8.76
CA GLN A 502 7.16 -4.94 9.27
C GLN A 502 8.08 -5.24 10.46
N LEU A 503 9.31 -4.73 10.45
CA LEU A 503 10.19 -4.86 11.60
C LEU A 503 9.61 -4.15 12.84
N PHE A 504 9.01 -2.97 12.65
CA PHE A 504 8.48 -2.20 13.77
C PHE A 504 7.22 -2.83 14.38
N GLU A 505 6.44 -3.63 13.62
CA GLU A 505 5.30 -4.39 14.13
C GLU A 505 5.67 -5.33 15.29
N HIS A 506 6.90 -5.86 15.30
CA HIS A 506 7.33 -6.78 16.36
C HIS A 506 7.26 -6.16 17.75
N TRP A 507 7.52 -4.85 17.87
CA TRP A 507 7.48 -4.14 19.14
C TRP A 507 6.08 -4.04 19.73
N ALA A 508 5.02 -4.14 18.91
CA ALA A 508 3.63 -4.07 19.36
C ALA A 508 3.26 -5.16 20.37
N LEU A 509 3.91 -6.32 20.30
CA LEU A 509 3.61 -7.49 21.13
C LEU A 509 4.75 -7.87 22.08
N GLU A 510 5.77 -7.04 22.19
CA GLU A 510 6.84 -7.27 23.16
C GLU A 510 6.30 -7.16 24.59
N PRO A 511 6.54 -8.15 25.47
CA PRO A 511 5.99 -8.17 26.82
C PRO A 511 6.31 -6.91 27.64
N GLU A 512 7.51 -6.36 27.49
CA GLU A 512 7.91 -5.15 28.18
C GLU A 512 7.10 -3.93 27.73
N VAL A 513 6.81 -3.82 26.44
CA VAL A 513 5.99 -2.75 25.87
C VAL A 513 4.54 -2.91 26.32
N LEU A 514 3.99 -4.13 26.24
CA LEU A 514 2.63 -4.42 26.67
C LEU A 514 2.43 -4.14 28.16
N LYS A 515 3.33 -4.58 29.03
CA LYS A 515 3.24 -4.33 30.50
C LYS A 515 3.25 -2.84 30.84
N ARG A 516 3.96 -2.05 30.08
CA ARG A 516 4.09 -0.61 30.33
C ARG A 516 2.90 0.18 29.81
N HIS A 517 2.38 -0.17 28.65
CA HIS A 517 1.43 0.67 27.90
C HIS A 517 0.02 0.06 27.74
N ALA A 518 -0.11 -1.27 27.74
CA ALA A 518 -1.41 -1.94 27.64
C ALA A 518 -2.10 -1.96 29.01
N LEU A 519 -2.72 -0.84 29.38
CA LEU A 519 -3.40 -0.63 30.65
C LEU A 519 -4.91 -0.71 30.44
N HIS A 520 -5.59 -1.48 31.30
CA HIS A 520 -7.04 -1.64 31.24
C HIS A 520 -7.76 -0.30 31.38
N VAL A 521 -8.63 0.01 30.47
CA VAL A 521 -9.25 1.34 30.31
C VAL A 521 -10.01 1.81 31.55
N ASP A 522 -10.67 0.90 32.29
CA ASP A 522 -11.46 1.25 33.46
C ASP A 522 -10.65 1.20 34.77
N THR A 523 -9.71 0.28 34.89
CA THR A 523 -9.00 0.03 36.15
C THR A 523 -7.59 0.59 36.17
N GLY A 524 -6.98 0.89 35.00
CA GLY A 524 -5.59 1.27 34.87
C GLY A 524 -4.59 0.13 35.15
N ALA A 525 -5.07 -1.10 35.40
CA ALA A 525 -4.21 -2.24 35.64
C ALA A 525 -3.49 -2.67 34.37
N PRO A 526 -2.19 -3.05 34.45
CA PRO A 526 -1.48 -3.58 33.31
C PRO A 526 -2.08 -4.90 32.84
N ILE A 527 -1.89 -5.21 31.56
CA ILE A 527 -2.32 -6.49 30.96
C ILE A 527 -1.67 -7.65 31.74
N PRO A 528 -2.46 -8.68 32.12
CA PRO A 528 -1.95 -9.84 32.86
C PRO A 528 -0.90 -10.64 32.07
N ASP A 529 0.12 -11.16 32.74
CA ASP A 529 1.15 -12.01 32.12
C ASP A 529 0.56 -13.20 31.38
N GLU A 530 -0.46 -13.83 31.96
CA GLU A 530 -1.17 -14.95 31.33
C GLU A 530 -1.80 -14.55 29.97
N LEU A 531 -2.34 -13.34 29.87
CA LEU A 531 -2.94 -12.87 28.62
C LEU A 531 -1.84 -12.55 27.57
N ILE A 532 -0.69 -12.01 28.01
CA ILE A 532 0.49 -11.82 27.13
C ILE A 532 0.98 -13.18 26.60
N GLU A 533 1.11 -14.18 27.46
CA GLU A 533 1.51 -15.53 27.05
C GLU A 533 0.53 -16.16 26.05
N ARG A 534 -0.77 -15.94 26.22
CA ARG A 534 -1.81 -16.40 25.28
C ARG A 534 -1.65 -15.69 23.92
N LEU A 535 -1.44 -14.38 23.92
CA LEU A 535 -1.19 -13.59 22.70
C LEU A 535 0.06 -14.08 21.97
N GLN A 536 1.17 -14.31 22.68
CA GLN A 536 2.40 -14.82 22.10
C GLN A 536 2.25 -16.22 21.53
N ARG A 537 1.58 -17.14 22.24
CA ARG A 537 1.30 -18.48 21.73
C ARG A 537 0.41 -18.48 20.49
N ALA A 538 -0.53 -17.52 20.40
CA ALA A 538 -1.41 -17.37 19.26
C ALA A 538 -0.76 -16.65 18.07
N GLN A 539 0.42 -16.03 18.23
CA GLN A 539 1.07 -15.20 17.21
C GLN A 539 1.29 -15.93 15.87
N HIS A 540 1.64 -17.21 15.95
CA HIS A 540 1.90 -18.04 14.77
C HIS A 540 0.75 -19.00 14.43
N PHE A 541 -0.43 -18.75 15.01
CA PHE A 541 -1.61 -19.54 14.70
C PHE A 541 -2.03 -19.30 13.24
N ASN A 542 -2.32 -20.39 12.53
CA ASN A 542 -2.77 -20.36 11.13
C ASN A 542 -1.72 -19.73 10.17
N GLN A 543 -0.45 -19.73 10.56
CA GLN A 543 0.64 -19.15 9.76
C GLN A 543 0.89 -19.93 8.47
N GLY A 544 0.71 -21.26 8.48
CA GLY A 544 0.81 -22.09 7.29
C GLY A 544 -0.20 -21.67 6.23
N PHE A 545 -1.46 -21.51 6.63
CA PHE A 545 -2.52 -21.00 5.76
C PHE A 545 -2.20 -19.62 5.19
N ALA A 546 -1.88 -18.67 6.05
CA ALA A 546 -1.62 -17.29 5.64
C ALA A 546 -0.44 -17.20 4.66
N THR A 547 0.64 -17.95 4.92
CA THR A 547 1.83 -17.97 4.07
C THR A 547 1.57 -18.65 2.73
N VAL A 548 0.83 -19.78 2.70
CA VAL A 548 0.45 -20.45 1.45
C VAL A 548 -0.45 -19.55 0.61
N GLU A 549 -1.50 -18.98 1.21
CA GLU A 549 -2.46 -18.09 0.52
C GLU A 549 -1.75 -16.88 -0.14
N TYR A 550 -0.73 -16.34 0.52
CA TYR A 550 0.07 -15.21 0.04
C TYR A 550 1.13 -15.61 -0.99
N THR A 551 1.97 -16.60 -0.66
CA THR A 551 3.11 -17.01 -1.50
C THR A 551 2.66 -17.61 -2.83
N ALA A 552 1.53 -18.32 -2.86
CA ALA A 552 0.95 -18.84 -4.10
C ALA A 552 0.66 -17.72 -5.11
N CYS A 553 0.19 -16.55 -4.66
CA CYS A 553 -0.03 -15.40 -5.54
C CYS A 553 1.28 -14.89 -6.17
N ALA A 554 2.37 -14.84 -5.39
CA ALA A 554 3.68 -14.40 -5.89
C ALA A 554 4.30 -15.42 -6.86
N LEU A 555 4.17 -16.73 -6.56
CA LEU A 555 4.61 -17.80 -7.46
C LEU A 555 3.86 -17.78 -8.79
N LEU A 556 2.54 -17.55 -8.73
CA LEU A 556 1.71 -17.44 -9.92
C LEU A 556 2.05 -16.20 -10.76
N ASP A 557 2.29 -15.06 -10.13
CA ASP A 557 2.75 -13.83 -10.77
C ASP A 557 4.06 -14.06 -11.52
N MET A 558 5.06 -14.64 -10.84
CA MET A 558 6.36 -14.94 -11.45
C MET A 558 6.24 -15.91 -12.62
N ALA A 559 5.47 -16.99 -12.46
CA ALA A 559 5.24 -17.95 -13.53
C ALA A 559 4.56 -17.32 -14.77
N LEU A 560 3.62 -16.41 -14.53
CA LEU A 560 2.91 -15.69 -15.58
C LEU A 560 3.82 -14.73 -16.34
N HIS A 561 4.58 -13.89 -15.64
CA HIS A 561 5.41 -12.85 -16.25
C HIS A 561 6.79 -13.31 -16.73
N ALA A 562 7.24 -14.52 -16.35
CA ALA A 562 8.41 -15.15 -16.92
C ALA A 562 8.18 -15.73 -18.34
N GLN A 563 6.92 -15.78 -18.81
CA GLN A 563 6.63 -16.23 -20.17
C GLN A 563 7.06 -15.19 -21.21
N VAL A 564 7.63 -15.65 -22.32
CA VAL A 564 8.10 -14.81 -23.42
C VAL A 564 6.95 -14.25 -24.27
N ALA A 565 5.84 -14.98 -24.36
CA ALA A 565 4.66 -14.64 -25.15
C ALA A 565 3.38 -15.06 -24.44
N HIS A 566 2.33 -14.28 -24.63
CA HIS A 566 0.99 -14.51 -24.05
C HIS A 566 -0.10 -14.65 -25.11
N ASP A 567 0.25 -15.10 -26.31
CA ASP A 567 -0.72 -15.28 -27.38
C ASP A 567 -1.66 -16.44 -27.04
N GLY A 568 -2.96 -16.10 -26.85
CA GLY A 568 -4.00 -17.09 -26.58
C GLY A 568 -4.03 -17.67 -25.15
N VAL A 569 -3.37 -17.06 -24.19
CA VAL A 569 -3.42 -17.50 -22.77
C VAL A 569 -4.86 -17.51 -22.26
N ASP A 570 -5.31 -18.67 -21.80
CA ASP A 570 -6.51 -18.79 -20.98
C ASP A 570 -6.14 -18.55 -19.51
N ILE A 571 -6.58 -17.42 -18.97
CA ILE A 571 -6.22 -16.95 -17.62
C ILE A 571 -6.66 -17.94 -16.54
N THR A 572 -7.89 -18.46 -16.64
CA THR A 572 -8.43 -19.39 -15.64
C THR A 572 -7.71 -20.73 -15.69
N ARG A 573 -7.49 -21.26 -16.91
CA ARG A 573 -6.77 -22.52 -17.07
C ARG A 573 -5.32 -22.42 -16.64
N PHE A 574 -4.63 -21.33 -16.97
CA PHE A 574 -3.26 -21.10 -16.52
C PHE A 574 -3.16 -21.11 -14.99
N GLU A 575 -4.08 -20.41 -14.31
CA GLU A 575 -4.15 -20.41 -12.84
C GLU A 575 -4.30 -21.83 -12.28
N GLN A 576 -5.23 -22.60 -12.82
CA GLN A 576 -5.49 -23.97 -12.37
C GLN A 576 -4.29 -24.91 -12.60
N ASP A 577 -3.70 -24.88 -13.78
CA ASP A 577 -2.57 -25.73 -14.15
C ASP A 577 -1.33 -25.40 -13.29
N GLU A 578 -1.07 -24.13 -13.05
CA GLU A 578 0.06 -23.68 -12.24
C GLU A 578 -0.12 -24.01 -10.75
N LEU A 579 -1.31 -23.80 -10.18
CA LEU A 579 -1.61 -24.19 -8.80
C LEU A 579 -1.50 -25.71 -8.59
N ALA A 580 -1.94 -26.50 -9.58
CA ALA A 580 -1.76 -27.94 -9.56
C ALA A 580 -0.26 -28.34 -9.59
N ARG A 581 0.55 -27.68 -10.43
CA ARG A 581 2.00 -27.86 -10.51
C ARG A 581 2.69 -27.53 -9.19
N LEU A 582 2.28 -26.46 -8.50
CA LEU A 582 2.79 -26.05 -7.21
C LEU A 582 2.34 -26.97 -6.05
N GLY A 583 1.36 -27.83 -6.27
CA GLY A 583 0.77 -28.68 -5.24
C GLY A 583 -0.01 -27.89 -4.20
N MET A 584 -0.78 -26.89 -4.64
CA MET A 584 -1.65 -26.09 -3.77
C MET A 584 -2.64 -27.00 -3.02
N PRO A 585 -2.77 -26.89 -1.68
CA PRO A 585 -3.77 -27.66 -0.94
C PRO A 585 -5.19 -27.39 -1.46
N ARG A 586 -5.98 -28.44 -1.68
CA ARG A 586 -7.34 -28.34 -2.23
C ARG A 586 -8.32 -27.58 -1.30
N GLU A 587 -8.01 -27.53 -0.01
CA GLU A 587 -8.77 -26.83 1.03
C GLU A 587 -8.52 -25.32 1.01
N MET A 588 -7.72 -24.84 0.06
CA MET A 588 -7.31 -23.45 -0.05
C MET A 588 -7.59 -22.90 -1.44
N VAL A 589 -7.84 -21.60 -1.52
CA VAL A 589 -7.94 -20.83 -2.76
C VAL A 589 -7.03 -19.61 -2.62
N LEU A 590 -6.49 -19.13 -3.73
CA LEU A 590 -5.67 -17.91 -3.75
C LEU A 590 -6.38 -16.76 -3.05
N ARG A 591 -5.61 -15.99 -2.31
CA ARG A 591 -6.09 -14.71 -1.74
C ARG A 591 -6.59 -13.77 -2.83
N HIS A 592 -5.89 -13.76 -3.97
CA HIS A 592 -6.21 -12.98 -5.16
C HIS A 592 -6.13 -13.89 -6.37
N ARG A 593 -7.27 -14.33 -6.90
CA ARG A 593 -7.32 -15.04 -8.17
C ARG A 593 -7.09 -14.05 -9.32
N LEU A 594 -6.52 -14.52 -10.42
CA LEU A 594 -6.14 -13.67 -11.55
C LEU A 594 -7.25 -12.72 -12.04
N PRO A 595 -8.54 -13.12 -12.15
CA PRO A 595 -9.61 -12.23 -12.62
C PRO A 595 -9.90 -11.02 -11.73
N HIS A 596 -9.46 -11.05 -10.45
CA HIS A 596 -9.61 -9.92 -9.51
C HIS A 596 -8.33 -9.53 -8.79
N PHE A 597 -7.18 -9.93 -9.34
CA PHE A 597 -5.88 -9.59 -8.76
C PHE A 597 -5.48 -8.14 -9.07
N GLY A 598 -6.11 -7.19 -8.37
CA GLY A 598 -5.90 -5.76 -8.59
C GLY A 598 -4.43 -5.32 -8.44
N HIS A 599 -3.70 -5.82 -7.44
CA HIS A 599 -2.26 -5.52 -7.27
C HIS A 599 -1.43 -5.89 -8.50
N LEU A 600 -1.84 -6.92 -9.23
CA LEU A 600 -1.15 -7.37 -10.43
C LEU A 600 -1.61 -6.63 -11.68
N PHE A 601 -2.93 -6.48 -11.88
CA PHE A 601 -3.51 -6.00 -13.13
C PHE A 601 -3.99 -4.54 -13.10
N SER A 602 -4.26 -3.95 -11.93
CA SER A 602 -4.57 -2.51 -11.80
C SER A 602 -3.33 -1.67 -11.45
N SER A 603 -2.29 -2.30 -10.98
CA SER A 603 -0.95 -1.73 -10.78
C SER A 603 0.07 -2.81 -11.17
N SER A 604 1.33 -2.60 -11.07
CA SER A 604 2.36 -3.64 -11.26
C SER A 604 3.11 -3.90 -9.94
N ASN A 605 2.37 -4.05 -8.86
CA ASN A 605 2.88 -3.87 -7.51
C ASN A 605 2.81 -5.10 -6.61
N TYR A 606 2.81 -6.36 -7.15
CA TYR A 606 2.87 -7.54 -6.32
C TYR A 606 4.26 -8.12 -6.18
#